data_c441a8fb35278cbb6639fa0d8d4fa8f6
#
_entry.id   c441a8fb35278cbb6639fa0d8d4fa8f6
#
_cell.length_a   1.000
_cell.length_b   1.000
_cell.length_c   1.000
_cell.angle_alpha   90.00
_cell.angle_beta   90.00
_cell.angle_gamma   90.00
#
_symmetry.space_group_name_H-M   'P 1'
#
loop_
_entity.id
_entity.type
_entity.pdbx_description
1 polymer ?
#
loop_
_entity_poly.entity_id
_entity_poly.type
_entity_poly.pdbx_seq_one_letter_code
_entity_poly.pdbx_strand_id
1 'polypeptide(L)'
;MQHEQVLLIDAQGEVVAYAPMTDDMRKWLSVDPLADKYPEISPYAYCAWNPIKYTDPDGRKVVYNDETSDCESMVNDYCAQSDMFNTVYKQLVESNNTYTFQFGKTTNDVDGQFVPSKNGGVITLNRESAWSSAIPEETFHALQYDNRGKYNESQLNLEFEAKVFVIMSGLPTGSYYGMDEDYHSSLLKMDIKEFTQPQSISEYIKQANIYSGYNKDNTIGNQNYWIPTIISPFNLISIIKRQK
;
A
#
# COMPACT_ATOMS: atom_id res chain seq x y z
N MET A 1 5.47 6.81 40.28
CA MET A 1 4.87 6.95 38.93
C MET A 1 3.68 7.89 39.08
N GLN A 2 3.71 9.06 38.42
CA GLN A 2 2.55 9.95 38.41
C GLN A 2 1.51 9.29 37.51
N HIS A 3 0.34 9.00 38.04
CA HIS A 3 -0.79 8.54 37.23
C HIS A 3 -1.38 9.75 36.54
N GLU A 4 -1.21 9.85 35.23
CA GLU A 4 -1.88 10.86 34.44
C GLU A 4 -3.38 10.55 34.38
N GLN A 5 -4.21 11.57 34.65
CA GLN A 5 -5.65 11.45 34.69
C GLN A 5 -6.29 12.44 33.72
N VAL A 6 -7.38 12.03 33.09
CA VAL A 6 -8.22 12.89 32.25
C VAL A 6 -9.33 13.48 33.17
N LEU A 7 -9.54 14.79 33.08
CA LEU A 7 -10.64 15.48 33.74
C LEU A 7 -11.84 15.47 32.80
N LEU A 8 -12.97 14.98 33.30
CA LEU A 8 -14.26 15.15 32.62
C LEU A 8 -14.90 16.44 33.17
N ILE A 9 -15.16 17.37 32.27
CA ILE A 9 -15.68 18.70 32.58
C ILE A 9 -17.06 18.83 31.93
N ASP A 10 -18.05 19.35 32.68
CA ASP A 10 -19.39 19.62 32.15
C ASP A 10 -19.44 20.91 31.31
N ALA A 11 -20.63 21.21 30.77
CA ALA A 11 -20.85 22.39 29.94
C ALA A 11 -20.72 23.73 30.73
N GLN A 12 -20.66 23.66 32.05
CA GLN A 12 -20.45 24.80 32.94
C GLN A 12 -19.00 24.99 33.34
N GLY A 13 -18.11 24.04 32.93
CA GLY A 13 -16.69 24.07 33.24
C GLY A 13 -16.33 23.41 34.58
N GLU A 14 -17.26 22.71 35.22
CA GLU A 14 -17.02 22.02 36.46
C GLU A 14 -16.50 20.59 36.22
N VAL A 15 -15.54 20.17 37.06
CA VAL A 15 -14.98 18.81 36.99
C VAL A 15 -15.98 17.81 37.57
N VAL A 16 -16.56 16.98 36.72
CA VAL A 16 -17.57 15.99 37.11
C VAL A 16 -17.01 14.60 37.37
N ALA A 17 -15.82 14.27 36.81
CA ALA A 17 -15.16 13.00 37.07
C ALA A 17 -13.66 13.03 36.70
N TYR A 18 -12.94 12.00 37.20
CA TYR A 18 -11.56 11.70 36.83
C TYR A 18 -11.50 10.30 36.26
N ALA A 19 -10.79 10.13 35.16
CA ALA A 19 -10.53 8.82 34.57
C ALA A 19 -9.01 8.61 34.37
N PRO A 20 -8.49 7.38 34.56
CA PRO A 20 -7.11 7.10 34.22
C PRO A 20 -6.90 7.32 32.73
N MET A 21 -5.81 7.98 32.34
CA MET A 21 -5.44 8.14 30.94
C MET A 21 -4.99 6.79 30.37
N THR A 22 -5.70 6.30 29.36
CA THR A 22 -5.30 5.10 28.62
C THR A 22 -4.26 5.46 27.55
N ASP A 23 -3.52 4.46 27.06
CA ASP A 23 -2.55 4.68 25.99
C ASP A 23 -3.22 5.18 24.69
N ASP A 24 -4.46 4.79 24.45
CA ASP A 24 -5.24 5.29 23.32
C ASP A 24 -5.61 6.79 23.49
N MET A 25 -5.97 7.22 24.69
CA MET A 25 -6.22 8.64 24.98
C MET A 25 -4.94 9.48 24.83
N ARG A 26 -3.76 8.93 25.13
CA ARG A 26 -2.47 9.62 24.95
C ARG A 26 -2.16 9.86 23.48
N LYS A 27 -2.54 8.95 22.57
CA LYS A 27 -2.36 9.14 21.13
C LYS A 27 -3.07 10.40 20.63
N TRP A 28 -4.22 10.72 21.22
CA TRP A 28 -5.03 11.90 20.85
C TRP A 28 -4.65 13.19 21.58
N LEU A 29 -3.71 13.14 22.48
CA LEU A 29 -3.04 14.33 23.02
C LEU A 29 -1.85 14.80 22.16
N SER A 30 -1.49 14.03 21.15
CA SER A 30 -0.57 14.45 20.11
C SER A 30 -1.34 15.03 18.92
N VAL A 31 -0.65 15.86 18.13
CA VAL A 31 -1.19 16.37 16.86
C VAL A 31 -1.49 15.19 15.94
N ASP A 32 -2.67 15.19 15.33
CA ASP A 32 -3.02 14.25 14.26
C ASP A 32 -1.97 14.31 13.15
N PRO A 33 -1.34 13.20 12.77
CA PRO A 33 -0.36 13.15 11.67
C PRO A 33 -0.89 13.68 10.34
N LEU A 34 -2.21 13.73 10.17
CA LEU A 34 -2.89 14.23 8.97
C LEU A 34 -3.56 15.60 9.18
N ALA A 35 -3.27 16.31 10.27
CA ALA A 35 -3.90 17.60 10.60
C ALA A 35 -3.83 18.62 9.46
N ASP A 36 -2.73 18.66 8.71
CA ASP A 36 -2.55 19.59 7.59
C ASP A 36 -3.55 19.37 6.44
N LYS A 37 -4.19 18.20 6.37
CA LYS A 37 -5.22 17.91 5.37
C LYS A 37 -6.59 18.45 5.74
N TYR A 38 -6.80 18.80 6.98
CA TYR A 38 -8.10 19.25 7.53
C TYR A 38 -7.93 20.56 8.31
N PRO A 39 -7.51 21.66 7.65
CA PRO A 39 -7.17 22.92 8.32
C PRO A 39 -8.34 23.57 9.07
N GLU A 40 -9.57 23.19 8.72
CA GLU A 40 -10.80 23.63 9.43
C GLU A 40 -11.12 22.81 10.68
N ILE A 41 -10.40 21.74 10.96
CA ILE A 41 -10.62 20.88 12.12
C ILE A 41 -9.42 20.99 13.05
N SER A 42 -9.67 21.02 14.36
CA SER A 42 -8.57 21.03 15.33
C SER A 42 -7.63 19.85 15.11
N PRO A 43 -6.30 20.03 15.11
CA PRO A 43 -5.34 18.94 15.01
C PRO A 43 -5.41 17.92 16.14
N TYR A 44 -6.23 18.17 17.15
CA TYR A 44 -6.52 17.27 18.28
C TYR A 44 -7.95 16.68 18.23
N ALA A 45 -8.65 16.84 17.11
CA ALA A 45 -10.04 16.39 16.96
C ALA A 45 -10.11 14.89 16.68
N TYR A 46 -10.47 14.09 17.68
CA TYR A 46 -10.72 12.66 17.51
C TYR A 46 -11.94 12.42 16.61
N CYS A 47 -11.76 11.65 15.51
CA CYS A 47 -12.82 11.27 14.57
C CYS A 47 -13.67 12.45 14.09
N ALA A 48 -13.07 13.63 13.84
CA ALA A 48 -13.76 14.84 13.43
C ALA A 48 -14.94 15.17 14.39
N TRP A 49 -14.76 14.98 15.68
CA TRP A 49 -15.76 15.18 16.75
C TRP A 49 -16.98 14.23 16.69
N ASN A 50 -16.90 13.14 15.91
CA ASN A 50 -17.99 12.17 15.82
C ASN A 50 -17.52 10.71 16.01
N PRO A 51 -17.09 10.35 17.23
CA PRO A 51 -16.56 9.02 17.52
C PRO A 51 -17.61 7.90 17.49
N ILE A 52 -18.90 8.26 17.45
CA ILE A 52 -19.99 7.27 17.29
C ILE A 52 -20.07 6.76 15.85
N LYS A 53 -19.74 7.62 14.88
CA LYS A 53 -19.83 7.31 13.46
C LYS A 53 -18.50 6.86 12.87
N TYR A 54 -17.40 7.36 13.39
CA TYR A 54 -16.06 7.11 12.88
C TYR A 54 -15.21 6.47 13.97
N THR A 55 -14.36 5.55 13.56
CA THR A 55 -13.28 4.99 14.38
C THR A 55 -11.97 5.30 13.69
N ASP A 56 -11.08 5.95 14.40
CA ASP A 56 -9.75 6.26 13.94
C ASP A 56 -8.76 5.86 15.04
N PRO A 57 -8.17 4.68 14.96
CA PRO A 57 -7.34 4.15 16.05
C PRO A 57 -6.06 4.93 16.30
N ASP A 58 -5.48 5.57 15.27
CA ASP A 58 -4.16 6.18 15.34
C ASP A 58 -3.95 7.42 14.44
N GLY A 59 -5.00 7.96 13.82
CA GLY A 59 -4.93 9.09 12.89
C GLY A 59 -4.27 8.77 11.55
N ARG A 60 -4.13 7.49 11.19
CA ARG A 60 -3.44 7.04 9.99
C ARG A 60 -4.39 6.39 9.01
N LYS A 61 -4.08 6.50 7.71
CA LYS A 61 -4.76 5.78 6.62
C LYS A 61 -4.16 4.39 6.37
N VAL A 62 -2.98 4.15 6.90
CA VAL A 62 -2.35 2.83 6.95
C VAL A 62 -2.37 2.34 8.39
N VAL A 63 -2.95 1.18 8.59
CA VAL A 63 -3.13 0.53 9.90
C VAL A 63 -2.35 -0.79 9.90
N TYR A 64 -1.71 -1.08 11.03
CA TYR A 64 -1.04 -2.36 11.26
C TYR A 64 -1.82 -3.15 12.29
N ASN A 65 -2.33 -4.30 11.88
CA ASN A 65 -3.08 -5.20 12.75
C ASN A 65 -2.22 -6.41 13.13
N ASP A 66 -1.20 -6.14 13.95
CA ASP A 66 -0.26 -7.15 14.41
C ASP A 66 0.24 -6.77 15.81
N GLU A 67 0.18 -7.73 16.75
CA GLU A 67 0.52 -7.52 18.16
C GLU A 67 2.02 -7.29 18.39
N THR A 68 2.86 -7.64 17.42
CA THR A 68 4.33 -7.62 17.55
C THR A 68 4.97 -6.40 16.91
N SER A 69 4.22 -5.61 16.15
CA SER A 69 4.72 -4.52 15.31
C SER A 69 5.75 -4.94 14.25
N ASP A 70 5.87 -6.25 13.98
CA ASP A 70 6.82 -6.78 13.00
C ASP A 70 6.45 -6.32 11.59
N CYS A 71 5.15 -6.28 11.27
CA CYS A 71 4.64 -5.87 9.97
C CYS A 71 4.98 -4.40 9.68
N GLU A 72 4.79 -3.51 10.66
CA GLU A 72 5.17 -2.09 10.55
C GLU A 72 6.69 -1.94 10.38
N SER A 73 7.47 -2.68 11.16
CA SER A 73 8.93 -2.66 11.05
C SER A 73 9.41 -3.07 9.66
N MET A 74 8.85 -4.16 9.11
CA MET A 74 9.19 -4.63 7.77
C MET A 74 8.84 -3.61 6.67
N VAL A 75 7.66 -3.00 6.74
CA VAL A 75 7.26 -1.97 5.78
C VAL A 75 8.18 -0.75 5.87
N ASN A 76 8.54 -0.33 7.08
CA ASN A 76 9.49 0.77 7.29
C ASN A 76 10.88 0.45 6.74
N ASP A 77 11.35 -0.79 6.89
CA ASP A 77 12.63 -1.24 6.32
C ASP A 77 12.60 -1.17 4.78
N TYR A 78 11.51 -1.56 4.14
CA TYR A 78 11.35 -1.41 2.69
C TYR A 78 11.26 0.06 2.26
N CYS A 79 10.60 0.91 3.03
CA CYS A 79 10.59 2.35 2.79
C CYS A 79 12.00 2.98 2.87
N ALA A 80 12.84 2.48 3.78
CA ALA A 80 14.21 2.94 3.92
C ALA A 80 15.14 2.44 2.80
N GLN A 81 14.84 1.27 2.23
CA GLN A 81 15.64 0.64 1.18
C GLN A 81 15.29 1.13 -0.24
N SER A 82 14.07 1.62 -0.46
CA SER A 82 13.58 1.97 -1.79
C SER A 82 12.75 3.25 -1.81
N ASP A 83 13.26 4.27 -2.49
CA ASP A 83 12.52 5.52 -2.72
C ASP A 83 11.23 5.28 -3.54
N MET A 84 11.24 4.32 -4.47
CA MET A 84 10.04 3.95 -5.21
C MET A 84 8.97 3.36 -4.31
N PHE A 85 9.34 2.41 -3.46
CA PHE A 85 8.42 1.81 -2.51
C PHE A 85 7.90 2.86 -1.51
N ASN A 86 8.78 3.68 -0.96
CA ASN A 86 8.41 4.78 -0.06
C ASN A 86 7.41 5.74 -0.72
N THR A 87 7.56 6.01 -2.02
CA THR A 87 6.62 6.86 -2.77
C THR A 87 5.24 6.19 -2.89
N VAL A 88 5.17 4.88 -3.11
CA VAL A 88 3.92 4.11 -3.10
C VAL A 88 3.27 4.15 -1.73
N TYR A 89 4.03 3.82 -0.69
CA TYR A 89 3.56 3.80 0.68
C TYR A 89 2.99 5.17 1.12
N LYS A 90 3.70 6.26 0.84
CA LYS A 90 3.22 7.62 1.12
C LYS A 90 1.90 7.93 0.43
N GLN A 91 1.70 7.47 -0.81
CA GLN A 91 0.42 7.66 -1.49
C GLN A 91 -0.73 6.93 -0.79
N LEU A 92 -0.49 5.74 -0.23
CA LEU A 92 -1.50 5.04 0.56
C LEU A 92 -1.78 5.74 1.89
N VAL A 93 -0.75 6.25 2.56
CA VAL A 93 -0.90 7.08 3.77
C VAL A 93 -1.70 8.35 3.46
N GLU A 94 -1.51 8.92 2.29
CA GLU A 94 -2.21 10.12 1.82
C GLU A 94 -3.60 9.85 1.22
N SER A 95 -3.98 8.61 0.98
CA SER A 95 -5.26 8.24 0.39
C SER A 95 -6.45 8.60 1.27
N ASN A 96 -7.64 8.71 0.66
CA ASN A 96 -8.91 8.77 1.39
C ASN A 96 -9.42 7.39 1.82
N ASN A 97 -8.73 6.31 1.40
CA ASN A 97 -9.03 4.95 1.76
C ASN A 97 -8.14 4.48 2.91
N THR A 98 -8.54 3.41 3.61
CA THR A 98 -7.76 2.81 4.70
C THR A 98 -7.19 1.48 4.25
N TYR A 99 -5.89 1.28 4.46
CA TYR A 99 -5.16 0.06 4.12
C TYR A 99 -4.62 -0.57 5.38
N THR A 100 -4.96 -1.85 5.59
CA THR A 100 -4.53 -2.59 6.78
C THR A 100 -3.49 -3.62 6.38
N PHE A 101 -2.35 -3.59 7.05
CA PHE A 101 -1.33 -4.63 6.96
C PHE A 101 -1.48 -5.59 8.13
N GLN A 102 -1.42 -6.88 7.86
CA GLN A 102 -1.49 -7.91 8.89
C GLN A 102 -0.75 -9.18 8.48
N PHE A 103 -0.31 -9.95 9.48
CA PHE A 103 0.06 -11.33 9.25
C PHE A 103 -1.17 -12.23 9.35
N GLY A 104 -1.22 -13.26 8.52
CA GLY A 104 -2.33 -14.18 8.53
C GLY A 104 -2.22 -15.25 7.46
N LYS A 105 -3.26 -16.09 7.41
CA LYS A 105 -3.38 -17.11 6.39
C LYS A 105 -3.91 -16.47 5.10
N THR A 106 -3.17 -16.66 4.01
CA THR A 106 -3.55 -16.23 2.67
C THR A 106 -4.37 -17.31 1.96
N THR A 107 -5.07 -16.94 0.90
CA THR A 107 -5.75 -17.91 0.05
C THR A 107 -4.71 -18.69 -0.75
N ASN A 108 -4.83 -20.03 -0.78
CA ASN A 108 -3.90 -20.93 -1.49
C ASN A 108 -2.44 -20.87 -0.99
N ASP A 109 -2.22 -20.46 0.27
CA ASP A 109 -0.91 -20.39 0.90
C ASP A 109 0.13 -19.56 0.11
N VAL A 110 -0.32 -18.51 -0.60
CA VAL A 110 0.58 -17.56 -1.26
C VAL A 110 1.28 -16.66 -0.24
N ASP A 111 2.41 -16.07 -0.63
CA ASP A 111 3.26 -15.27 0.26
C ASP A 111 2.59 -14.01 0.78
N GLY A 112 1.77 -13.38 -0.03
CA GLY A 112 0.96 -12.22 0.30
C GLY A 112 -0.32 -12.16 -0.51
N GLN A 113 -1.27 -11.36 -0.06
CA GLN A 113 -2.53 -11.14 -0.74
C GLN A 113 -3.12 -9.78 -0.40
N PHE A 114 -3.43 -8.98 -1.39
CA PHE A 114 -4.27 -7.78 -1.23
C PHE A 114 -5.73 -8.14 -1.49
N VAL A 115 -6.59 -7.87 -0.52
CA VAL A 115 -8.05 -8.03 -0.65
C VAL A 115 -8.70 -6.64 -0.58
N PRO A 116 -9.25 -6.16 -1.70
CA PRO A 116 -9.88 -4.85 -1.74
C PRO A 116 -11.20 -4.82 -0.97
N SER A 117 -11.54 -3.65 -0.44
CA SER A 117 -12.82 -3.34 0.20
C SER A 117 -13.38 -2.02 -0.36
N LYS A 118 -14.60 -1.65 -0.01
CA LYS A 118 -15.22 -0.42 -0.50
C LYS A 118 -14.36 0.83 -0.28
N ASN A 119 -13.68 0.91 0.85
CA ASN A 119 -12.90 2.08 1.29
C ASN A 119 -11.45 1.70 1.59
N GLY A 120 -10.78 0.98 0.69
CA GLY A 120 -9.39 0.56 0.86
C GLY A 120 -9.21 -0.95 0.73
N GLY A 121 -8.57 -1.58 1.69
CA GLY A 121 -8.38 -3.03 1.67
C GLY A 121 -7.42 -3.56 2.72
N VAL A 122 -7.22 -4.87 2.68
CA VAL A 122 -6.35 -5.58 3.62
C VAL A 122 -5.23 -6.27 2.85
N ILE A 123 -4.01 -6.03 3.26
CA ILE A 123 -2.79 -6.71 2.82
C ILE A 123 -2.48 -7.76 3.89
N THR A 124 -2.69 -9.02 3.55
CA THR A 124 -2.36 -10.15 4.42
C THR A 124 -1.06 -10.79 3.95
N LEU A 125 -0.12 -10.96 4.85
CA LEU A 125 1.20 -11.51 4.60
C LEU A 125 1.32 -12.86 5.31
N ASN A 126 1.85 -13.87 4.62
CA ASN A 126 2.20 -15.12 5.24
C ASN A 126 3.49 -14.93 6.04
N ARG A 127 3.45 -15.13 7.36
CA ARG A 127 4.58 -14.87 8.26
C ARG A 127 5.85 -15.67 7.88
N GLU A 128 5.68 -16.86 7.34
CA GLU A 128 6.80 -17.74 7.00
C GLU A 128 7.56 -17.30 5.74
N SER A 129 6.87 -16.58 4.84
CA SER A 129 7.41 -16.17 3.53
C SER A 129 7.36 -14.65 3.28
N ALA A 130 6.95 -13.85 4.27
CA ALA A 130 6.80 -12.39 4.15
C ALA A 130 8.10 -11.63 3.81
N TRP A 131 9.24 -12.26 3.93
CA TRP A 131 10.56 -11.71 3.55
C TRP A 131 10.80 -11.69 2.02
N SER A 132 9.84 -12.14 1.26
CA SER A 132 9.87 -12.18 -0.20
C SER A 132 9.35 -10.86 -0.82
N SER A 133 9.18 -10.86 -2.13
CA SER A 133 8.57 -9.75 -2.89
C SER A 133 7.12 -9.42 -2.50
N ALA A 134 6.50 -10.17 -1.59
CA ALA A 134 5.09 -10.05 -1.27
C ALA A 134 4.71 -8.66 -0.74
N ILE A 135 5.48 -8.10 0.20
CA ILE A 135 5.17 -6.76 0.74
C ILE A 135 5.15 -5.69 -0.35
N PRO A 136 6.21 -5.53 -1.17
CA PRO A 136 6.20 -4.55 -2.25
C PRO A 136 5.09 -4.78 -3.27
N GLU A 137 4.85 -6.03 -3.64
CA GLU A 137 3.86 -6.40 -4.65
C GLU A 137 2.44 -6.07 -4.19
N GLU A 138 2.06 -6.54 -3.00
CA GLU A 138 0.70 -6.32 -2.47
C GLU A 138 0.45 -4.85 -2.10
N THR A 139 1.50 -4.13 -1.67
CA THR A 139 1.41 -2.68 -1.45
C THR A 139 1.19 -1.94 -2.78
N PHE A 140 1.81 -2.41 -3.86
CA PHE A 140 1.59 -1.84 -5.18
C PHE A 140 0.18 -2.15 -5.71
N HIS A 141 -0.35 -3.35 -5.48
CA HIS A 141 -1.74 -3.69 -5.80
C HIS A 141 -2.73 -2.80 -5.05
N ALA A 142 -2.44 -2.47 -3.80
CA ALA A 142 -3.25 -1.50 -3.04
C ALA A 142 -3.24 -0.11 -3.70
N LEU A 143 -2.09 0.37 -4.20
CA LEU A 143 -2.00 1.62 -4.96
C LEU A 143 -2.77 1.54 -6.28
N GLN A 144 -2.66 0.45 -7.03
CA GLN A 144 -3.43 0.24 -8.26
C GLN A 144 -4.92 0.32 -7.98
N TYR A 145 -5.37 -0.30 -6.88
CA TYR A 145 -6.76 -0.21 -6.44
C TYR A 145 -7.16 1.23 -6.05
N ASP A 146 -6.30 1.96 -5.38
CA ASP A 146 -6.54 3.38 -5.03
C ASP A 146 -6.70 4.27 -6.27
N ASN A 147 -6.01 3.91 -7.33
CA ASN A 147 -6.08 4.58 -8.63
C ASN A 147 -7.16 4.03 -9.57
N ARG A 148 -7.97 3.05 -9.15
CA ARG A 148 -9.01 2.45 -10.00
C ARG A 148 -9.94 3.49 -10.59
N GLY A 149 -10.34 3.24 -11.84
CA GLY A 149 -11.21 4.16 -12.58
C GLY A 149 -10.50 5.36 -13.23
N LYS A 150 -9.19 5.54 -12.97
CA LYS A 150 -8.39 6.58 -13.64
C LYS A 150 -7.87 6.13 -15.02
N TYR A 151 -7.86 4.83 -15.28
CA TYR A 151 -7.40 4.22 -16.53
C TYR A 151 -8.13 2.88 -16.75
N ASN A 152 -7.97 2.31 -17.94
CA ASN A 152 -8.60 1.04 -18.27
C ASN A 152 -7.76 -0.12 -17.72
N GLU A 153 -8.27 -0.83 -16.73
CA GLU A 153 -7.57 -1.88 -15.99
C GLU A 153 -7.80 -3.24 -16.62
N SER A 154 -6.71 -3.98 -16.88
CA SER A 154 -6.77 -5.42 -17.06
C SER A 154 -5.98 -6.11 -15.98
N GLN A 155 -6.45 -7.27 -15.54
CA GLN A 155 -5.72 -8.02 -14.52
C GLN A 155 -4.31 -8.35 -14.97
N LEU A 156 -4.13 -8.70 -16.24
CA LEU A 156 -2.82 -8.91 -16.84
C LEU A 156 -1.89 -7.71 -16.64
N ASN A 157 -2.38 -6.52 -16.92
CA ASN A 157 -1.58 -5.30 -16.78
C ASN A 157 -1.27 -5.01 -15.32
N LEU A 158 -2.22 -5.24 -14.40
CA LEU A 158 -2.01 -5.05 -12.97
C LEU A 158 -0.91 -5.96 -12.45
N GLU A 159 -0.96 -7.25 -12.77
CA GLU A 159 0.04 -8.24 -12.37
C GLU A 159 1.42 -7.92 -12.95
N PHE A 160 1.48 -7.66 -14.28
CA PHE A 160 2.74 -7.38 -14.94
C PHE A 160 3.37 -6.07 -14.44
N GLU A 161 2.57 -5.03 -14.25
CA GLU A 161 3.02 -3.74 -13.70
C GLU A 161 3.57 -3.88 -12.28
N ALA A 162 2.94 -4.70 -11.42
CA ALA A 162 3.41 -4.98 -10.08
C ALA A 162 4.78 -5.70 -10.09
N LYS A 163 4.96 -6.70 -10.96
CA LYS A 163 6.27 -7.37 -11.12
C LYS A 163 7.35 -6.40 -11.57
N VAL A 164 7.06 -5.57 -12.56
CA VAL A 164 8.02 -4.54 -13.05
C VAL A 164 8.33 -3.54 -11.93
N PHE A 165 7.34 -3.12 -11.15
CA PHE A 165 7.55 -2.25 -10.00
C PHE A 165 8.52 -2.86 -8.98
N VAL A 166 8.30 -4.12 -8.58
CA VAL A 166 9.17 -4.79 -7.60
C VAL A 166 10.61 -4.83 -8.09
N ILE A 167 10.83 -5.20 -9.35
CA ILE A 167 12.17 -5.25 -9.94
C ILE A 167 12.83 -3.87 -9.94
N MET A 168 12.13 -2.85 -10.43
CA MET A 168 12.65 -1.49 -10.52
C MET A 168 12.85 -0.81 -9.17
N SER A 169 12.14 -1.26 -8.14
CA SER A 169 12.30 -0.75 -6.77
C SER A 169 13.64 -1.17 -6.15
N GLY A 170 14.36 -2.13 -6.74
CA GLY A 170 15.59 -2.69 -6.21
C GLY A 170 15.41 -3.54 -4.95
N LEU A 171 14.16 -3.86 -4.60
CA LEU A 171 13.83 -4.70 -3.46
C LEU A 171 13.96 -6.19 -3.83
N PRO A 172 14.04 -7.10 -2.83
CA PRO A 172 14.11 -8.53 -3.11
C PRO A 172 12.95 -8.96 -4.00
N THR A 173 13.27 -9.63 -5.10
CA THR A 173 12.30 -10.18 -6.02
C THR A 173 12.20 -11.68 -5.82
N GLY A 174 10.97 -12.21 -5.94
CA GLY A 174 10.78 -13.63 -6.19
C GLY A 174 11.25 -14.02 -7.59
N SER A 175 10.85 -15.19 -8.06
CA SER A 175 11.11 -15.60 -9.44
C SER A 175 10.43 -14.66 -10.44
N TYR A 176 11.08 -14.37 -11.54
CA TYR A 176 10.54 -13.55 -12.63
C TYR A 176 9.59 -14.34 -13.55
N TYR A 177 8.67 -15.09 -12.95
CA TYR A 177 7.75 -15.99 -13.67
C TYR A 177 7.13 -15.36 -14.91
N GLY A 178 7.45 -15.92 -16.08
CA GLY A 178 6.89 -15.52 -17.36
C GLY A 178 7.40 -14.20 -17.94
N MET A 179 8.36 -13.54 -17.29
CA MET A 179 9.06 -12.39 -17.86
C MET A 179 10.31 -12.86 -18.60
N ASP A 180 10.63 -12.20 -19.71
CA ASP A 180 11.86 -12.44 -20.43
C ASP A 180 13.08 -12.10 -19.58
N GLU A 181 14.09 -12.98 -19.56
CA GLU A 181 15.28 -12.84 -18.68
C GLU A 181 16.13 -11.61 -19.04
N ASP A 182 16.24 -11.31 -20.31
CA ASP A 182 16.99 -10.13 -20.79
C ASP A 182 16.26 -8.85 -20.39
N TYR A 183 14.92 -8.85 -20.48
CA TYR A 183 14.11 -7.72 -20.04
C TYR A 183 14.21 -7.51 -18.54
N HIS A 184 14.08 -8.58 -17.73
CA HIS A 184 14.29 -8.51 -16.28
C HIS A 184 15.67 -7.92 -15.95
N SER A 185 16.73 -8.43 -16.58
CA SER A 185 18.09 -7.93 -16.39
C SER A 185 18.27 -6.47 -16.81
N SER A 186 17.52 -6.02 -17.81
CA SER A 186 17.51 -4.62 -18.24
C SER A 186 16.85 -3.69 -17.24
N LEU A 187 15.73 -4.13 -16.64
CA LEU A 187 15.01 -3.36 -15.61
C LEU A 187 15.87 -3.12 -14.37
N LEU A 188 16.63 -4.12 -13.93
CA LEU A 188 17.54 -4.01 -12.78
C LEU A 188 18.64 -2.94 -12.95
N LYS A 189 18.96 -2.58 -14.19
CA LYS A 189 20.03 -1.63 -14.54
C LYS A 189 19.51 -0.32 -15.07
N MET A 190 18.20 -0.24 -15.35
CA MET A 190 17.57 0.90 -15.98
C MET A 190 17.50 2.10 -15.03
N ASP A 191 17.92 3.28 -15.46
CA ASP A 191 17.58 4.50 -14.74
C ASP A 191 16.06 4.68 -14.78
N ILE A 192 15.51 5.03 -13.64
CA ILE A 192 14.05 5.17 -13.47
C ILE A 192 13.44 6.16 -14.47
N LYS A 193 14.20 7.19 -14.89
CA LYS A 193 13.74 8.17 -15.88
C LYS A 193 13.71 7.61 -17.30
N GLU A 194 14.55 6.61 -17.60
CA GLU A 194 14.56 5.94 -18.90
C GLU A 194 13.29 5.13 -19.12
N PHE A 195 12.67 4.62 -18.04
CA PHE A 195 11.43 3.87 -18.15
C PHE A 195 10.29 4.68 -18.78
N THR A 196 10.28 6.00 -18.60
CA THR A 196 9.25 6.88 -19.17
C THR A 196 9.45 7.23 -20.64
N GLN A 197 10.54 6.77 -21.27
CA GLN A 197 10.81 7.01 -22.69
C GLN A 197 9.92 6.12 -23.59
N PRO A 198 9.54 6.59 -24.79
CA PRO A 198 8.65 5.85 -25.68
C PRO A 198 9.15 4.43 -26.01
N GLN A 199 10.46 4.24 -26.12
CA GLN A 199 11.08 2.94 -26.39
C GLN A 199 10.88 1.97 -25.24
N SER A 200 11.06 2.42 -23.99
CA SER A 200 10.87 1.59 -22.80
C SER A 200 9.40 1.23 -22.61
N ILE A 201 8.48 2.16 -22.88
CA ILE A 201 7.03 1.90 -22.85
C ILE A 201 6.64 0.88 -23.94
N SER A 202 7.21 0.99 -25.14
CA SER A 202 6.97 0.03 -26.22
C SER A 202 7.46 -1.37 -25.86
N GLU A 203 8.64 -1.46 -25.24
CA GLU A 203 9.18 -2.75 -24.78
C GLU A 203 8.33 -3.32 -23.62
N TYR A 204 7.90 -2.49 -22.66
CA TYR A 204 6.96 -2.91 -21.61
C TYR A 204 5.70 -3.55 -22.20
N ILE A 205 5.07 -2.92 -23.19
CA ILE A 205 3.87 -3.45 -23.86
C ILE A 205 4.14 -4.80 -24.51
N LYS A 206 5.26 -4.93 -25.22
CA LYS A 206 5.70 -6.18 -25.85
C LYS A 206 5.89 -7.28 -24.79
N GLN A 207 6.57 -6.98 -23.71
CA GLN A 207 6.87 -7.92 -22.65
C GLN A 207 5.62 -8.33 -21.85
N ALA A 208 4.67 -7.43 -21.63
CA ALA A 208 3.38 -7.76 -21.05
C ALA A 208 2.58 -8.75 -21.92
N ASN A 209 2.69 -8.67 -23.23
CA ASN A 209 2.08 -9.65 -24.15
C ASN A 209 2.78 -11.02 -24.08
N ILE A 210 4.11 -11.07 -23.92
CA ILE A 210 4.85 -12.31 -23.69
C ILE A 210 4.42 -12.95 -22.36
N TYR A 211 4.36 -12.16 -21.30
CA TYR A 211 3.88 -12.58 -19.97
C TYR A 211 2.47 -13.16 -20.03
N SER A 212 1.57 -12.55 -20.82
CA SER A 212 0.23 -13.06 -21.10
C SER A 212 0.25 -14.46 -21.72
N GLY A 213 1.10 -14.68 -22.70
CA GLY A 213 1.26 -15.98 -23.35
C GLY A 213 1.74 -17.07 -22.38
N TYR A 214 2.72 -16.76 -21.54
CA TYR A 214 3.23 -17.66 -20.52
C TYR A 214 2.18 -18.07 -19.49
N ASN A 215 1.40 -17.12 -19.01
CA ASN A 215 0.40 -17.38 -17.96
C ASN A 215 -0.91 -17.95 -18.50
N LYS A 216 -1.10 -18.03 -19.81
CA LYS A 216 -2.27 -18.65 -20.43
C LYS A 216 -2.36 -20.15 -20.17
N ASP A 217 -1.22 -20.82 -20.08
CA ASP A 217 -1.12 -22.28 -19.86
C ASP A 217 -0.89 -22.62 -18.38
N ASN A 218 -0.39 -21.68 -17.60
CA ASN A 218 -0.23 -21.79 -16.15
C ASN A 218 -1.38 -21.01 -15.48
N THR A 219 -2.45 -21.71 -15.11
CA THR A 219 -3.62 -21.16 -14.44
C THR A 219 -3.27 -20.49 -13.12
N ILE A 220 -2.83 -19.25 -13.15
CA ILE A 220 -2.94 -18.37 -11.99
C ILE A 220 -4.42 -17.99 -11.92
N GLY A 221 -5.19 -18.83 -11.19
CA GLY A 221 -6.60 -18.61 -10.85
C GLY A 221 -7.52 -18.33 -12.05
N ASN A 222 -7.99 -19.37 -12.72
CA ASN A 222 -9.25 -19.49 -13.50
C ASN A 222 -9.86 -18.21 -14.14
N GLN A 223 -9.05 -17.21 -14.51
CA GLN A 223 -9.50 -15.96 -15.08
C GLN A 223 -9.06 -15.85 -16.55
N ASN A 224 -10.05 -15.65 -17.43
CA ASN A 224 -9.82 -15.38 -18.84
C ASN A 224 -9.10 -14.03 -19.00
N TYR A 225 -7.79 -14.04 -19.15
CA TYR A 225 -6.96 -12.86 -19.49
C TYR A 225 -7.22 -12.29 -20.91
N TRP A 226 -8.25 -12.79 -21.58
CA TRP A 226 -8.60 -12.49 -22.97
C TRP A 226 -9.60 -11.33 -23.09
N ILE A 227 -9.19 -10.13 -22.72
CA ILE A 227 -9.87 -8.92 -23.17
C ILE A 227 -8.79 -8.05 -23.83
N PRO A 228 -9.00 -7.53 -25.06
CA PRO A 228 -8.08 -6.57 -25.67
C PRO A 228 -8.12 -5.29 -24.83
N THR A 229 -7.18 -5.16 -23.94
CA THR A 229 -7.08 -4.06 -22.99
C THR A 229 -5.86 -3.24 -23.31
N ILE A 230 -5.97 -1.95 -23.12
CA ILE A 230 -4.84 -1.03 -23.23
C ILE A 230 -3.83 -1.41 -22.14
N ILE A 231 -2.69 -1.96 -22.54
CA ILE A 231 -1.57 -2.24 -21.65
C ILE A 231 -0.83 -0.92 -21.47
N SER A 232 -0.70 -0.47 -20.23
CA SER A 232 -0.02 0.78 -19.91
C SER A 232 0.57 0.73 -18.50
N PRO A 233 1.83 1.12 -18.30
CA PRO A 233 2.45 1.25 -16.98
C PRO A 233 2.02 2.56 -16.29
N PHE A 234 0.71 2.77 -16.16
CA PHE A 234 0.14 4.03 -15.65
C PHE A 234 0.61 4.36 -14.23
N ASN A 235 0.55 3.39 -13.33
CA ASN A 235 0.93 3.61 -11.92
C ASN A 235 2.43 3.82 -11.78
N LEU A 236 3.26 3.03 -12.48
CA LEU A 236 4.71 3.21 -12.52
C LEU A 236 5.10 4.60 -13.00
N ILE A 237 4.55 5.06 -14.11
CA ILE A 237 4.80 6.41 -14.63
C ILE A 237 4.38 7.48 -13.62
N SER A 238 3.26 7.27 -12.93
CA SER A 238 2.78 8.20 -11.89
C SER A 238 3.76 8.29 -10.73
N ILE A 239 4.30 7.15 -10.27
CA ILE A 239 5.30 7.09 -9.19
C ILE A 239 6.59 7.80 -9.63
N ILE A 240 7.11 7.48 -10.80
CA ILE A 240 8.35 8.07 -11.33
C ILE A 240 8.23 9.60 -11.43
N LYS A 241 7.09 10.11 -11.83
CA LYS A 241 6.84 11.56 -11.90
C LYS A 241 6.81 12.25 -10.53
N ARG A 242 6.51 11.52 -9.47
CA ARG A 242 6.48 12.07 -8.10
C ARG A 242 7.84 12.06 -7.41
N GLN A 243 8.82 11.33 -7.94
CA GLN A 243 10.19 11.30 -7.42
C GLN A 243 11.06 12.52 -7.86
N LYS A 244 10.46 13.49 -8.52
CA LYS A 244 11.10 14.76 -8.90
C LYS A 244 10.92 15.78 -7.80
#